data_76245a0df7f2fc9203046140d948ebd8
#
_entry.id   76245a0df7f2fc9203046140d948ebd8
#
_cell.length_a   1.000
_cell.length_b   1.000
_cell.length_c   1.000
_cell.angle_alpha   90.00
_cell.angle_beta   90.00
_cell.angle_gamma   90.00
#
_symmetry.space_group_name_H-M   'P 1'
#
loop_
_entity.id
_entity.type
_entity.pdbx_description
1 polymer ?
#
loop_
_entity_poly.entity_id
_entity_poly.type
_entity_poly.pdbx_seq_one_letter_code
_entity_poly.pdbx_strand_id
1 'polypeptide(L)'
;YLQNIESVALEASIKNAKSTIQPNDQLVILVTAKDMDVVKPFNQNFSSGQILQYSIPSNNAPTQSQTSISGPTYVVDSNGNIEFPVIGKINTENKSTEELRDILKKEISKYVLNPQVSVKNTNYKVTVLGEVNRPGTYTIPMAQTTVLEILGFAGDLTIYGNRTDVLVVRNIDGVMSKERIDLTKADFINSPYFYLKQNDVIIVSPNETKQKSARLDPN
;
A
#
# COMPACT_ATOMS: atom_id res chain seq x y z
N TYR A 1 -1.71 24.09 0.93
CA TYR A 1 -1.77 22.97 -0.01
C TYR A 1 -2.46 23.35 -1.32
N LEU A 2 -2.08 22.73 -2.42
CA LEU A 2 -2.81 22.61 -3.68
C LEU A 2 -3.40 23.91 -4.26
N GLN A 3 -2.56 24.85 -4.63
CA GLN A 3 -2.96 25.99 -5.44
C GLN A 3 -3.20 25.50 -6.90
N ASN A 4 -4.33 25.87 -7.51
CA ASN A 4 -4.72 25.52 -8.89
C ASN A 4 -5.16 24.07 -9.16
N ILE A 5 -5.80 23.42 -8.22
CA ILE A 5 -6.21 22.00 -8.34
C ILE A 5 -7.23 21.75 -9.46
N GLU A 6 -8.08 22.75 -9.80
CA GLU A 6 -9.22 22.56 -10.72
C GLU A 6 -8.82 22.25 -12.16
N SER A 7 -7.68 22.74 -12.62
CA SER A 7 -7.21 22.51 -14.00
C SER A 7 -6.42 21.24 -14.20
N VAL A 8 -5.89 20.64 -13.12
CA VAL A 8 -4.92 19.55 -13.15
C VAL A 8 -5.56 18.19 -12.79
N ALA A 9 -6.67 18.22 -12.03
CA ALA A 9 -7.28 16.99 -11.48
C ALA A 9 -7.87 16.02 -12.53
N LEU A 10 -8.23 16.51 -13.71
CA LEU A 10 -8.94 15.71 -14.71
C LEU A 10 -8.03 14.73 -15.46
N GLU A 11 -6.76 15.06 -15.67
CA GLU A 11 -5.81 14.23 -16.45
C GLU A 11 -5.08 13.18 -15.60
N ALA A 12 -4.92 13.43 -14.30
CA ALA A 12 -4.17 12.57 -13.39
C ALA A 12 -4.90 11.26 -13.04
N SER A 13 -6.22 11.28 -13.06
CA SER A 13 -7.09 10.20 -12.59
C SER A 13 -6.95 8.89 -13.38
N ILE A 14 -6.44 8.93 -14.60
CA ILE A 14 -6.52 7.79 -15.52
C ILE A 14 -5.18 7.06 -15.69
N LYS A 15 -4.05 7.73 -15.49
CA LYS A 15 -2.76 7.22 -16.00
C LYS A 15 -1.92 6.37 -15.06
N ASN A 16 -2.07 6.47 -13.73
CA ASN A 16 -1.09 5.86 -12.79
C ASN A 16 -1.71 5.11 -11.61
N ALA A 17 -2.97 4.77 -11.67
CA ALA A 17 -3.74 4.26 -10.53
C ALA A 17 -3.51 2.77 -10.21
N LYS A 18 -2.80 2.01 -11.04
CA LYS A 18 -2.74 0.56 -10.89
C LYS A 18 -1.60 0.15 -9.95
N SER A 19 -1.95 -0.23 -8.72
CA SER A 19 -1.03 -0.94 -7.84
C SER A 19 -0.92 -2.39 -8.30
N THR A 20 0.29 -2.84 -8.65
CA THR A 20 0.57 -4.22 -9.05
C THR A 20 1.10 -5.02 -7.87
N ILE A 21 0.77 -6.30 -7.86
CA ILE A 21 1.26 -7.29 -6.89
C ILE A 21 2.78 -7.41 -7.06
N GLN A 22 3.50 -7.42 -5.94
CA GLN A 22 4.96 -7.50 -5.90
C GLN A 22 5.42 -8.79 -5.19
N PRO A 23 6.64 -9.27 -5.46
CA PRO A 23 7.26 -10.33 -4.67
C PRO A 23 7.22 -10.02 -3.16
N ASN A 24 6.97 -11.04 -2.33
CA ASN A 24 6.75 -10.96 -0.89
C ASN A 24 5.43 -10.30 -0.44
N ASP A 25 4.53 -9.93 -1.37
CA ASP A 25 3.18 -9.55 -0.99
C ASP A 25 2.46 -10.74 -0.34
N GLN A 26 1.68 -10.42 0.68
CA GLN A 26 0.80 -11.39 1.36
C GLN A 26 -0.64 -11.15 0.92
N LEU A 27 -1.17 -12.12 0.21
CA LEU A 27 -2.52 -12.06 -0.33
C LEU A 27 -3.45 -12.96 0.48
N VAL A 28 -4.55 -12.43 0.96
CA VAL A 28 -5.68 -13.24 1.45
C VAL A 28 -6.63 -13.43 0.27
N ILE A 29 -6.83 -14.70 -0.10
CA ILE A 29 -7.71 -15.09 -1.21
C ILE A 29 -8.80 -15.99 -0.64
N LEU A 30 -10.04 -15.54 -0.74
CA LEU A 30 -11.22 -16.30 -0.30
C LEU A 30 -12.10 -16.61 -1.47
N VAL A 31 -12.47 -17.89 -1.58
CA VAL A 31 -13.42 -18.39 -2.56
C VAL A 31 -14.72 -18.73 -1.87
N THR A 32 -15.83 -18.23 -2.38
CA THR A 32 -17.17 -18.54 -1.90
C THR A 32 -18.08 -18.94 -3.06
N ALA A 33 -19.09 -19.76 -2.79
CA ALA A 33 -20.14 -20.14 -3.73
C ALA A 33 -21.45 -20.39 -2.98
N LYS A 34 -22.55 -20.64 -3.71
CA LYS A 34 -23.82 -20.96 -3.11
C LYS A 34 -23.74 -22.22 -2.22
N ASP A 35 -22.98 -23.20 -2.64
CA ASP A 35 -22.59 -24.36 -1.85
C ASP A 35 -21.13 -24.18 -1.38
N MET A 36 -20.96 -24.02 -0.04
CA MET A 36 -19.67 -23.80 0.56
C MET A 36 -18.79 -25.06 0.62
N ASP A 37 -19.37 -26.25 0.52
CA ASP A 37 -18.62 -27.51 0.58
C ASP A 37 -17.77 -27.70 -0.68
N VAL A 38 -18.27 -27.28 -1.83
CA VAL A 38 -17.53 -27.39 -3.11
C VAL A 38 -16.33 -26.45 -3.20
N VAL A 39 -16.28 -25.40 -2.40
CA VAL A 39 -15.15 -24.45 -2.40
C VAL A 39 -14.11 -24.73 -1.31
N LYS A 40 -14.37 -25.65 -0.39
CA LYS A 40 -13.40 -26.03 0.67
C LYS A 40 -12.02 -26.39 0.12
N PRO A 41 -11.87 -27.15 -0.98
CA PRO A 41 -10.55 -27.47 -1.53
C PRO A 41 -9.74 -26.24 -1.96
N PHE A 42 -10.39 -25.15 -2.35
CA PHE A 42 -9.73 -23.91 -2.77
C PHE A 42 -9.32 -23.03 -1.60
N ASN A 43 -9.86 -23.27 -0.39
CA ASN A 43 -9.60 -22.48 0.81
C ASN A 43 -8.71 -23.24 1.83
N GLN A 44 -7.92 -24.22 1.41
CA GLN A 44 -7.16 -25.08 2.33
C GLN A 44 -5.99 -24.38 3.02
N ASN A 45 -5.42 -23.33 2.43
CA ASN A 45 -4.32 -22.57 3.02
C ASN A 45 -4.79 -21.59 4.11
N PHE A 46 -5.52 -22.11 5.10
CA PHE A 46 -5.89 -21.34 6.27
C PHE A 46 -4.67 -21.20 7.19
N SER A 47 -3.86 -20.17 6.98
CA SER A 47 -2.90 -19.74 7.98
C SER A 47 -3.52 -18.61 8.79
N SER A 48 -3.68 -18.82 10.10
CA SER A 48 -3.95 -17.76 11.04
C SER A 48 -2.69 -16.90 11.17
N GLY A 49 -2.42 -16.09 10.16
CA GLY A 49 -1.33 -15.15 10.18
C GLY A 49 -1.67 -14.03 11.16
N GLN A 50 -1.05 -14.04 12.34
CA GLN A 50 -1.01 -12.86 13.18
C GLN A 50 -0.18 -11.80 12.45
N ILE A 51 -0.85 -10.75 12.01
CA ILE A 51 -0.15 -9.54 11.57
C ILE A 51 0.41 -8.91 12.84
N LEU A 52 1.73 -9.03 13.04
CA LEU A 52 2.42 -8.30 14.08
C LEU A 52 2.39 -6.81 13.73
N GLN A 53 1.40 -6.10 14.22
CA GLN A 53 1.43 -4.64 14.27
C GLN A 53 2.38 -4.24 15.38
N TYR A 54 3.49 -3.61 15.03
CA TYR A 54 4.32 -2.90 15.99
C TYR A 54 3.55 -1.66 16.47
N SER A 55 2.87 -1.79 17.60
CA SER A 55 2.29 -0.66 18.32
C SER A 55 3.42 0.02 19.08
N ILE A 56 3.79 1.23 18.68
CA ILE A 56 4.58 2.11 19.54
C ILE A 56 3.61 2.58 20.64
N PRO A 57 3.87 2.33 21.92
CA PRO A 57 3.03 2.82 23.00
C PRO A 57 3.17 4.35 23.08
N SER A 58 2.21 5.07 22.53
CA SER A 58 2.05 6.52 22.72
C SER A 58 0.81 6.75 23.55
N ASN A 59 0.96 7.31 24.74
CA ASN A 59 -0.10 7.70 25.65
C ASN A 59 -0.97 8.80 25.04
N ASN A 60 -1.92 8.49 24.22
CA ASN A 60 -3.02 9.30 23.66
C ASN A 60 -3.26 9.13 22.16
N ALA A 61 -2.93 7.99 21.57
CA ALA A 61 -3.42 7.68 20.22
C ALA A 61 -4.72 6.88 20.30
N PRO A 62 -5.73 7.15 19.42
CA PRO A 62 -6.91 6.29 19.33
C PRO A 62 -6.45 4.88 18.96
N THR A 63 -6.85 3.91 19.77
CA THR A 63 -6.58 2.50 19.56
C THR A 63 -7.21 2.10 18.23
N GLN A 64 -6.41 1.90 17.19
CA GLN A 64 -6.89 1.25 15.97
C GLN A 64 -7.22 -0.20 16.34
N SER A 65 -8.49 -0.55 16.24
CA SER A 65 -8.95 -1.91 16.41
C SER A 65 -8.21 -2.81 15.44
N GLN A 66 -7.50 -3.80 15.96
CA GLN A 66 -6.87 -4.83 15.14
C GLN A 66 -7.98 -5.64 14.47
N THR A 67 -8.26 -5.37 13.22
CA THR A 67 -9.10 -6.24 12.42
C THR A 67 -8.21 -7.40 11.96
N SER A 68 -8.30 -8.52 12.66
CA SER A 68 -7.67 -9.75 12.21
C SER A 68 -8.34 -10.17 10.90
N ILE A 69 -7.64 -10.02 9.78
CA ILE A 69 -8.10 -10.56 8.51
C ILE A 69 -7.82 -12.07 8.58
N SER A 70 -8.88 -12.84 8.80
CA SER A 70 -8.82 -14.30 8.82
C SER A 70 -9.18 -14.83 7.44
N GLY A 71 -8.30 -15.63 6.86
CA GLY A 71 -8.53 -16.27 5.56
C GLY A 71 -7.29 -16.98 5.03
N PRO A 72 -7.44 -17.76 3.93
CA PRO A 72 -6.30 -18.41 3.29
C PRO A 72 -5.28 -17.38 2.82
N THR A 73 -4.04 -17.48 3.30
CA THR A 73 -2.96 -16.53 3.00
C THR A 73 -1.96 -17.15 2.05
N TYR A 74 -1.57 -16.38 1.04
CA TYR A 74 -0.61 -16.75 -0.01
C TYR A 74 0.50 -15.72 -0.04
N VAL A 75 1.76 -16.17 -0.07
CA VAL A 75 2.91 -15.30 -0.24
C VAL A 75 3.37 -15.36 -1.68
N VAL A 76 3.54 -14.22 -2.32
CA VAL A 76 4.08 -14.12 -3.67
C VAL A 76 5.58 -14.45 -3.65
N ASP A 77 5.99 -15.42 -4.43
CA ASP A 77 7.39 -15.84 -4.51
C ASP A 77 8.27 -14.81 -5.23
N SER A 78 9.60 -15.02 -5.23
CA SER A 78 10.57 -14.14 -5.89
C SER A 78 10.38 -14.05 -7.42
N ASN A 79 9.67 -14.98 -8.02
CA ASN A 79 9.36 -15.02 -9.44
C ASN A 79 7.96 -14.47 -9.76
N GLY A 80 7.32 -13.80 -8.78
CA GLY A 80 5.98 -13.24 -8.95
C GLY A 80 4.87 -14.27 -9.07
N ASN A 81 4.96 -15.43 -8.41
CA ASN A 81 3.93 -16.46 -8.48
C ASN A 81 3.37 -16.78 -7.10
N ILE A 82 2.16 -17.33 -7.10
CA ILE A 82 1.54 -17.99 -5.93
C ILE A 82 1.19 -19.44 -6.27
N GLU A 83 1.24 -20.32 -5.28
CA GLU A 83 0.72 -21.69 -5.37
C GLU A 83 -0.72 -21.72 -4.86
N PHE A 84 -1.68 -21.93 -5.76
CA PHE A 84 -3.10 -21.92 -5.40
C PHE A 84 -3.67 -23.34 -5.44
N PRO A 85 -4.42 -23.79 -4.39
CA PRO A 85 -4.95 -25.14 -4.31
C PRO A 85 -5.77 -25.50 -5.54
N VAL A 86 -5.67 -26.75 -5.99
CA VAL A 86 -6.36 -27.33 -7.16
C VAL A 86 -5.89 -26.77 -8.51
N ILE A 87 -5.58 -25.47 -8.59
CA ILE A 87 -5.19 -24.81 -9.85
C ILE A 87 -3.67 -24.89 -10.05
N GLY A 88 -2.88 -24.87 -8.95
CA GLY A 88 -1.43 -24.88 -9.02
C GLY A 88 -0.82 -23.46 -9.11
N LYS A 89 0.27 -23.36 -9.84
CA LYS A 89 1.05 -22.13 -9.94
C LYS A 89 0.38 -21.06 -10.79
N ILE A 90 0.22 -19.86 -10.23
CA ILE A 90 -0.39 -18.71 -10.91
C ILE A 90 0.60 -17.55 -10.90
N ASN A 91 0.90 -16.98 -12.07
CA ASN A 91 1.71 -15.81 -12.22
C ASN A 91 0.93 -14.54 -11.87
N THR A 92 1.45 -13.72 -10.95
CA THR A 92 0.85 -12.46 -10.50
C THR A 92 1.63 -11.22 -10.96
N GLU A 93 2.75 -11.43 -11.67
CA GLU A 93 3.62 -10.36 -12.16
C GLU A 93 2.84 -9.35 -13.01
N ASN A 94 3.05 -8.06 -12.72
CA ASN A 94 2.37 -6.94 -13.38
C ASN A 94 0.83 -6.97 -13.32
N LYS A 95 0.24 -7.73 -12.41
CA LYS A 95 -1.21 -7.82 -12.22
C LYS A 95 -1.64 -7.09 -10.95
N SER A 96 -2.80 -6.46 -11.01
CA SER A 96 -3.47 -5.95 -9.80
C SER A 96 -4.21 -7.07 -9.07
N THR A 97 -4.66 -6.79 -7.85
CA THR A 97 -5.50 -7.73 -7.08
C THR A 97 -6.82 -8.02 -7.79
N GLU A 98 -7.38 -7.04 -8.53
CA GLU A 98 -8.59 -7.23 -9.33
C GLU A 98 -8.36 -8.16 -10.51
N GLU A 99 -7.25 -8.01 -11.22
CA GLU A 99 -6.91 -8.90 -12.35
C GLU A 99 -6.63 -10.32 -11.87
N LEU A 100 -5.94 -10.49 -10.75
CA LEU A 100 -5.73 -11.80 -10.14
C LEU A 100 -7.06 -12.44 -9.74
N ARG A 101 -7.98 -11.65 -9.14
CA ARG A 101 -9.34 -12.10 -8.82
C ARG A 101 -10.05 -12.64 -10.06
N ASP A 102 -10.00 -11.92 -11.17
CA ASP A 102 -10.72 -12.29 -12.40
C ASP A 102 -10.09 -13.53 -13.04
N ILE A 103 -8.77 -13.69 -13.00
CA ILE A 103 -8.06 -14.90 -13.44
C ILE A 103 -8.50 -16.09 -12.58
N LEU A 104 -8.44 -15.96 -11.25
CA LEU A 104 -8.85 -17.01 -10.33
C LEU A 104 -10.31 -17.40 -10.53
N LYS A 105 -11.20 -16.41 -10.65
CA LYS A 105 -12.63 -16.65 -10.89
C LYS A 105 -12.84 -17.47 -12.17
N LYS A 106 -12.13 -17.12 -13.24
CA LYS A 106 -12.20 -17.86 -14.51
C LYS A 106 -11.72 -19.31 -14.36
N GLU A 107 -10.58 -19.51 -13.70
CA GLU A 107 -10.03 -20.85 -13.49
C GLU A 107 -10.93 -21.71 -12.59
N ILE A 108 -11.42 -21.15 -11.47
CA ILE A 108 -12.28 -21.86 -10.52
C ILE A 108 -13.65 -22.17 -11.15
N SER A 109 -14.15 -21.34 -12.07
CA SER A 109 -15.42 -21.58 -12.77
C SER A 109 -15.44 -22.88 -13.60
N LYS A 110 -14.28 -23.47 -13.86
CA LYS A 110 -14.19 -24.80 -14.49
C LYS A 110 -14.62 -25.94 -13.55
N TYR A 111 -14.62 -25.70 -12.24
CA TYR A 111 -14.89 -26.69 -11.19
C TYR A 111 -16.14 -26.33 -10.36
N VAL A 112 -16.44 -25.05 -10.22
CA VAL A 112 -17.50 -24.53 -9.35
C VAL A 112 -18.42 -23.60 -10.13
N LEU A 113 -19.73 -23.76 -9.97
CA LEU A 113 -20.72 -22.91 -10.63
C LEU A 113 -20.80 -21.55 -9.91
N ASN A 114 -20.61 -20.46 -10.66
CA ASN A 114 -20.71 -19.08 -10.18
C ASN A 114 -19.88 -18.78 -8.91
N PRO A 115 -18.56 -19.09 -8.88
CA PRO A 115 -17.73 -18.80 -7.73
C PRO A 115 -17.57 -17.28 -7.55
N GLN A 116 -17.48 -16.84 -6.28
CA GLN A 116 -17.06 -15.51 -5.94
C GLN A 116 -15.64 -15.59 -5.38
N VAL A 117 -14.76 -14.70 -5.83
CA VAL A 117 -13.35 -14.64 -5.37
C VAL A 117 -13.08 -13.26 -4.83
N SER A 118 -12.47 -13.21 -3.65
CA SER A 118 -11.95 -11.99 -3.04
C SER A 118 -10.44 -12.09 -2.91
N VAL A 119 -9.72 -11.08 -3.37
CA VAL A 119 -8.26 -10.98 -3.24
C VAL A 119 -7.93 -9.68 -2.52
N LYS A 120 -7.18 -9.77 -1.41
CA LYS A 120 -6.74 -8.60 -0.63
C LYS A 120 -5.26 -8.72 -0.32
N ASN A 121 -4.50 -7.65 -0.51
CA ASN A 121 -3.14 -7.55 0.01
C ASN A 121 -3.22 -7.16 1.49
N THR A 122 -2.55 -7.91 2.37
CA THR A 122 -2.62 -7.71 3.82
C THR A 122 -1.36 -7.09 4.41
N ASN A 123 -0.28 -7.02 3.66
CA ASN A 123 0.97 -6.41 4.08
C ASN A 123 1.34 -5.14 3.28
N TYR A 124 0.37 -4.52 2.61
CA TYR A 124 0.60 -3.25 1.94
C TYR A 124 0.95 -2.19 2.97
N LYS A 125 2.18 -1.70 2.93
CA LYS A 125 2.71 -0.73 3.89
C LYS A 125 3.51 0.37 3.19
N VAL A 126 3.48 1.56 3.80
CA VAL A 126 4.25 2.74 3.43
C VAL A 126 4.93 3.30 4.66
N THR A 127 6.15 3.78 4.53
CA THR A 127 6.91 4.37 5.64
C THR A 127 6.98 5.88 5.48
N VAL A 128 6.72 6.63 6.55
CA VAL A 128 6.83 8.09 6.60
C VAL A 128 7.87 8.49 7.63
N LEU A 129 8.85 9.27 7.21
CA LEU A 129 9.97 9.71 8.03
C LEU A 129 10.14 11.24 7.97
N GLY A 130 10.84 11.79 8.94
CA GLY A 130 11.22 13.21 9.00
C GLY A 130 10.19 14.08 9.71
N GLU A 131 9.97 15.28 9.21
CA GLU A 131 9.19 16.34 9.86
C GLU A 131 7.68 16.16 9.68
N VAL A 132 7.14 15.08 10.22
CA VAL A 132 5.71 14.78 10.36
C VAL A 132 5.37 14.60 11.84
N ASN A 133 4.10 14.76 12.21
CA ASN A 133 3.70 14.65 13.61
C ASN A 133 3.84 13.21 14.14
N ARG A 134 3.68 12.20 13.29
CA ARG A 134 3.78 10.78 13.66
C ARG A 134 4.56 10.02 12.60
N PRO A 135 5.91 10.05 12.64
CA PRO A 135 6.71 9.22 11.73
C PRO A 135 6.53 7.74 12.06
N GLY A 136 6.57 6.89 11.05
CA GLY A 136 6.40 5.44 11.23
C GLY A 136 6.04 4.71 9.95
N THR A 137 5.84 3.40 10.08
CA THR A 137 5.35 2.54 8.99
C THR A 137 3.86 2.30 9.17
N TYR A 138 3.10 2.58 8.12
CA TYR A 138 1.65 2.48 8.10
C TYR A 138 1.22 1.31 7.23
N THR A 139 0.42 0.40 7.78
CA THR A 139 -0.26 -0.63 7.00
C THR A 139 -1.51 -0.04 6.38
N ILE A 140 -1.66 -0.21 5.08
CA ILE A 140 -2.73 0.37 4.28
C ILE A 140 -3.78 -0.71 4.00
N PRO A 141 -5.01 -0.56 4.51
CA PRO A 141 -6.07 -1.56 4.30
C PRO A 141 -6.75 -1.45 2.92
N MET A 142 -6.37 -0.45 2.14
CA MET A 142 -6.93 -0.18 0.82
C MET A 142 -5.99 -0.71 -0.27
N ALA A 143 -6.56 -1.02 -1.45
CA ALA A 143 -5.78 -1.46 -2.61
C ALA A 143 -4.84 -0.36 -3.14
N GLN A 144 -5.12 0.90 -2.80
CA GLN A 144 -4.39 2.06 -3.28
C GLN A 144 -4.48 3.21 -2.27
N THR A 145 -3.40 3.98 -2.15
CA THR A 145 -3.36 5.21 -1.34
C THR A 145 -2.51 6.27 -2.02
N THR A 146 -2.72 7.52 -1.63
CA THR A 146 -2.00 8.67 -2.16
C THR A 146 -1.01 9.24 -1.14
N VAL A 147 -0.04 10.03 -1.62
CA VAL A 147 0.89 10.77 -0.74
C VAL A 147 0.12 11.61 0.29
N LEU A 148 -0.99 12.25 -0.11
CA LEU A 148 -1.77 13.10 0.79
C LEU A 148 -2.48 12.31 1.88
N GLU A 149 -3.05 11.13 1.54
CA GLU A 149 -3.71 10.28 2.53
C GLU A 149 -2.72 9.77 3.57
N ILE A 150 -1.55 9.32 3.14
CA ILE A 150 -0.54 8.80 4.08
C ILE A 150 0.04 9.90 4.97
N LEU A 151 0.22 11.11 4.44
CA LEU A 151 0.61 12.27 5.25
C LEU A 151 -0.50 12.62 6.26
N GLY A 152 -1.77 12.49 5.88
CA GLY A 152 -2.90 12.60 6.80
C GLY A 152 -2.86 11.55 7.92
N PHE A 153 -2.56 10.29 7.63
CA PHE A 153 -2.33 9.27 8.65
C PHE A 153 -1.16 9.59 9.58
N ALA A 154 -0.10 10.19 9.04
CA ALA A 154 1.04 10.67 9.81
C ALA A 154 0.76 11.95 10.62
N GLY A 155 -0.48 12.47 10.58
CA GLY A 155 -0.90 13.66 11.31
C GLY A 155 -0.41 14.96 10.69
N ASP A 156 -0.13 14.96 9.38
CA ASP A 156 0.43 16.06 8.59
C ASP A 156 1.90 16.40 8.96
N LEU A 157 2.49 17.29 8.18
CA LEU A 157 3.81 17.84 8.43
C LEU A 157 3.80 18.72 9.68
N THR A 158 4.89 18.70 10.42
CA THR A 158 5.10 19.68 11.51
C THR A 158 5.22 21.10 10.94
N ILE A 159 5.19 22.11 11.80
CA ILE A 159 5.48 23.51 11.42
C ILE A 159 6.88 23.68 10.81
N TYR A 160 7.76 22.73 11.09
CA TYR A 160 9.14 22.71 10.57
C TYR A 160 9.29 21.87 9.32
N GLY A 161 8.26 21.16 8.89
CA GLY A 161 8.27 20.34 7.67
C GLY A 161 8.30 21.19 6.40
N ASN A 162 9.21 20.85 5.48
CA ASN A 162 9.32 21.54 4.21
C ASN A 162 8.31 20.97 3.23
N ARG A 163 7.25 21.74 2.92
CA ARG A 163 6.16 21.35 2.00
C ARG A 163 6.56 21.38 0.53
N THR A 164 7.64 22.10 0.20
CA THR A 164 8.11 22.20 -1.18
C THR A 164 9.13 21.13 -1.54
N ASP A 165 9.52 20.29 -0.56
CA ASP A 165 10.58 19.30 -0.72
C ASP A 165 10.25 18.00 0.04
N VAL A 166 9.23 17.30 -0.42
CA VAL A 166 8.87 15.96 0.08
C VAL A 166 9.44 14.92 -0.87
N LEU A 167 10.33 14.06 -0.37
CA LEU A 167 10.97 13.03 -1.16
C LEU A 167 10.18 11.73 -1.05
N VAL A 168 9.79 11.15 -2.18
CA VAL A 168 9.25 9.79 -2.27
C VAL A 168 10.31 8.89 -2.87
N VAL A 169 10.63 7.81 -2.16
CA VAL A 169 11.58 6.78 -2.59
C VAL A 169 10.84 5.48 -2.82
N ARG A 170 11.08 4.86 -3.95
CA ARG A 170 10.43 3.61 -4.40
C ARG A 170 11.48 2.60 -4.83
N ASN A 171 11.31 1.37 -4.39
CA ASN A 171 12.10 0.24 -4.88
C ASN A 171 11.18 -0.67 -5.71
N ILE A 172 11.51 -0.85 -6.98
CA ILE A 172 10.82 -1.79 -7.87
C ILE A 172 11.88 -2.77 -8.38
N ASP A 173 11.72 -4.05 -8.03
CA ASP A 173 12.60 -5.14 -8.48
C ASP A 173 14.11 -4.86 -8.24
N GLY A 174 14.43 -4.25 -7.09
CA GLY A 174 15.79 -3.90 -6.70
C GLY A 174 16.29 -2.57 -7.28
N VAL A 175 15.53 -1.92 -8.16
CA VAL A 175 15.88 -0.61 -8.73
C VAL A 175 15.27 0.50 -7.86
N MET A 176 16.15 1.31 -7.26
CA MET A 176 15.73 2.47 -6.47
C MET A 176 15.43 3.66 -7.38
N SER A 177 14.22 4.19 -7.25
CA SER A 177 13.79 5.41 -7.91
C SER A 177 13.30 6.42 -6.87
N LYS A 178 13.35 7.71 -7.19
CA LYS A 178 12.95 8.77 -6.27
C LYS A 178 12.43 9.98 -7.02
N GLU A 179 11.50 10.69 -6.37
CA GLU A 179 11.00 11.98 -6.86
C GLU A 179 10.80 12.93 -5.70
N ARG A 180 11.04 14.23 -5.95
CA ARG A 180 10.73 15.31 -5.02
C ARG A 180 9.42 15.96 -5.39
N ILE A 181 8.53 16.05 -4.43
CA ILE A 181 7.17 16.53 -4.58
C ILE A 181 7.04 17.88 -3.86
N ASP A 182 6.50 18.87 -4.57
CA ASP A 182 6.08 20.15 -4.00
C ASP A 182 4.59 20.10 -3.68
N LEU A 183 4.24 19.94 -2.42
CA LEU A 183 2.85 19.88 -1.95
C LEU A 183 2.10 21.21 -2.04
N THR A 184 2.78 22.31 -2.34
CA THR A 184 2.16 23.63 -2.50
C THR A 184 1.56 23.84 -3.88
N LYS A 185 2.00 23.06 -4.86
CA LYS A 185 1.52 23.07 -6.25
C LYS A 185 0.59 21.89 -6.48
N ALA A 186 -0.34 22.04 -7.43
CA ALA A 186 -1.24 20.94 -7.78
C ALA A 186 -0.60 19.93 -8.75
N ASP A 187 0.46 20.30 -9.46
CA ASP A 187 1.04 19.53 -10.55
C ASP A 187 1.53 18.14 -10.13
N PHE A 188 1.87 17.96 -8.83
CA PHE A 188 2.36 16.67 -8.34
C PHE A 188 1.30 15.54 -8.39
N ILE A 189 0.00 15.88 -8.51
CA ILE A 189 -1.04 14.86 -8.68
C ILE A 189 -0.90 14.10 -10.00
N ASN A 190 -0.18 14.65 -10.97
CA ASN A 190 0.17 14.01 -12.25
C ASN A 190 1.46 13.18 -12.17
N SER A 191 2.17 13.25 -11.04
CA SER A 191 3.39 12.49 -10.83
C SER A 191 3.07 10.98 -10.74
N PRO A 192 3.91 10.09 -11.31
CA PRO A 192 3.82 8.65 -11.10
C PRO A 192 4.01 8.24 -9.64
N TYR A 193 4.44 9.15 -8.77
CA TYR A 193 4.62 8.94 -7.33
C TYR A 193 3.46 9.46 -6.49
N PHE A 194 2.43 10.08 -7.10
CA PHE A 194 1.24 10.52 -6.37
C PHE A 194 0.52 9.36 -5.71
N TYR A 195 0.31 8.29 -6.47
CA TYR A 195 -0.16 7.01 -5.94
C TYR A 195 1.02 6.20 -5.41
N LEU A 196 0.93 5.84 -4.15
CA LEU A 196 1.98 5.08 -3.49
C LEU A 196 1.90 3.60 -3.86
N LYS A 197 3.04 2.93 -3.78
CA LYS A 197 3.18 1.50 -3.98
C LYS A 197 3.69 0.84 -2.70
N GLN A 198 3.62 -0.48 -2.68
CA GLN A 198 4.15 -1.31 -1.59
C GLN A 198 5.60 -0.92 -1.27
N ASN A 199 5.90 -0.72 0.01
CA ASN A 199 7.20 -0.35 0.55
C ASN A 199 7.75 1.04 0.12
N ASP A 200 6.92 1.92 -0.42
CA ASP A 200 7.35 3.31 -0.64
C ASP A 200 7.75 3.96 0.68
N VAL A 201 8.75 4.84 0.61
CA VAL A 201 9.21 5.64 1.74
C VAL A 201 9.04 7.11 1.42
N ILE A 202 8.31 7.83 2.27
CA ILE A 202 8.15 9.28 2.20
C ILE A 202 9.07 9.92 3.24
N ILE A 203 9.87 10.88 2.82
CA ILE A 203 10.79 11.61 3.69
C ILE A 203 10.48 13.10 3.60
N VAL A 204 10.09 13.69 4.73
CA VAL A 204 9.82 15.12 4.84
C VAL A 204 11.04 15.81 5.42
N SER A 205 11.70 16.64 4.62
CA SER A 205 12.88 17.39 5.04
C SER A 205 12.50 18.52 6.02
N PRO A 206 13.37 18.88 6.99
CA PRO A 206 13.16 20.07 7.80
C PRO A 206 13.33 21.35 6.98
N ASN A 207 12.60 22.38 7.34
CA ASN A 207 12.74 23.70 6.74
C ASN A 207 14.04 24.41 7.21
N GLU A 208 14.38 25.53 6.57
CA GLU A 208 15.60 26.30 6.89
C GLU A 208 15.67 26.75 8.34
N THR A 209 14.54 27.08 8.96
CA THR A 209 14.49 27.56 10.36
C THR A 209 15.01 26.48 11.30
N LYS A 210 14.55 25.24 11.16
CA LYS A 210 15.01 24.13 11.98
C LYS A 210 16.46 23.76 11.68
N GLN A 211 16.88 23.82 10.42
CA GLN A 211 18.27 23.55 10.03
C GLN A 211 19.22 24.58 10.62
N LYS A 212 18.84 25.86 10.66
CA LYS A 212 19.64 26.94 11.31
C LYS A 212 19.72 26.75 12.82
N SER A 213 18.59 26.43 13.48
CA SER A 213 18.58 26.17 14.93
C SER A 213 19.47 24.99 15.30
N ALA A 214 19.43 23.89 14.55
CA ALA A 214 20.27 22.72 14.81
C ALA A 214 21.79 22.99 14.62
N ARG A 215 22.15 24.02 13.83
CA ARG A 215 23.57 24.45 13.68
C ARG A 215 24.06 25.38 14.80
N LEU A 216 23.14 26.08 15.47
CA LEU A 216 23.44 27.04 16.53
C LEU A 216 23.47 26.36 17.91
N ASP A 217 22.97 25.16 18.06
CA ASP A 217 22.95 24.37 19.29
C ASP A 217 23.74 23.05 19.08
N PRO A 218 25.09 23.12 19.26
CA PRO A 218 25.98 21.96 19.02
C PRO A 218 26.09 21.02 20.23
N ASN A 219 25.20 21.13 21.25
CA ASN A 219 25.17 20.25 22.42
C ASN A 219 23.99 19.33 22.45
#